data_e443518e128fd41b405818c9219f43b4
#
_entry.id   e443518e128fd41b405818c9219f43b4
#
_cell.length_a   1.000
_cell.length_b   1.000
_cell.length_c   1.000
_cell.angle_alpha   90.00
_cell.angle_beta   90.00
_cell.angle_gamma   90.00
#
_symmetry.space_group_name_H-M   'P 1'
#
loop_
_entity.id
_entity.type
_entity.pdbx_description
1 polymer ?
#
loop_
_entity_poly.entity_id
_entity_poly.type
_entity_poly.pdbx_seq_one_letter_code
_entity_poly.pdbx_strand_id
1 'polypeptide(L)'
;MATNTPALLARYAPVLGTTSTRFYVSNVAITSNLATITTSASHGITQVGTIVTIQGVSATIDGTYAINSIPSGTTFTYVSATASLGSTAVSPVGIATFNTSTTSGFTVSNKVVQNYVATLTTGSAHGFSVNDMVFVNIGDTIYDGTQIQIIAVPSTTTFSYIVTTQTGSTTAVTQGAVGKYGAGYTTSSTNTIVTNIVVANKTAASQTFSICLDGLCIAYQETIAANSTVFFDLKQALATGKMIMGSASSPLVNIHISGMTVN
;
A
#
# COMPACT_ATOMS: atom_id res chain seq x y z
N MET A 1 15.29 -22.17 -31.82
CA MET A 1 16.01 -22.21 -30.51
C MET A 1 15.46 -21.07 -29.68
N ALA A 2 15.00 -21.37 -28.47
CA ALA A 2 14.55 -20.29 -27.55
C ALA A 2 15.78 -19.47 -27.16
N THR A 3 15.68 -18.15 -27.32
CA THR A 3 16.74 -17.23 -26.91
C THR A 3 16.44 -16.74 -25.49
N ASN A 4 17.30 -17.12 -24.56
CA ASN A 4 17.21 -16.59 -23.18
C ASN A 4 17.95 -15.26 -23.12
N THR A 5 17.24 -14.19 -22.85
CA THR A 5 17.84 -12.85 -22.72
C THR A 5 17.90 -12.46 -21.25
N PRO A 6 19.11 -12.23 -20.68
CA PRO A 6 19.23 -11.67 -19.33
C PRO A 6 18.57 -10.30 -19.27
N ALA A 7 17.82 -10.06 -18.20
CA ALA A 7 17.11 -8.80 -18.02
C ALA A 7 17.09 -8.35 -16.55
N LEU A 8 17.17 -7.04 -16.33
CA LEU A 8 16.72 -6.42 -15.09
C LEU A 8 15.19 -6.37 -15.14
N LEU A 9 14.53 -7.22 -14.37
CA LEU A 9 13.07 -7.35 -14.43
C LEU A 9 12.37 -6.22 -13.71
N ALA A 10 12.87 -5.80 -12.56
CA ALA A 10 12.33 -4.65 -11.84
C ALA A 10 13.36 -4.01 -10.92
N ARG A 11 13.19 -2.72 -10.71
CA ARG A 11 13.95 -1.91 -9.77
C ARG A 11 13.00 -0.90 -9.13
N TYR A 12 12.69 -1.06 -7.85
CA TYR A 12 11.75 -0.17 -7.18
C TYR A 12 12.01 -0.06 -5.67
N ALA A 13 11.54 1.03 -5.08
CA ALA A 13 11.38 1.20 -3.65
C ALA A 13 9.93 0.81 -3.32
N PRO A 14 9.69 -0.27 -2.58
CA PRO A 14 8.37 -0.90 -2.52
C PRO A 14 7.37 -0.22 -1.57
N VAL A 15 7.79 0.82 -0.87
CA VAL A 15 6.85 1.64 -0.12
C VAL A 15 6.49 2.82 -0.99
N LEU A 16 5.26 2.82 -1.45
CA LEU A 16 4.65 3.99 -1.99
C LEU A 16 5.32 4.56 -3.26
N GLY A 17 5.69 3.75 -4.25
CA GLY A 17 6.03 4.13 -5.61
C GLY A 17 7.31 4.92 -5.86
N THR A 18 7.62 5.10 -7.14
CA THR A 18 8.90 5.58 -7.64
C THR A 18 9.12 7.09 -7.52
N THR A 19 8.09 7.86 -7.22
CA THR A 19 8.19 9.33 -7.03
C THR A 19 7.48 9.71 -5.74
N SER A 20 8.21 9.91 -4.65
CA SER A 20 7.61 10.47 -3.44
C SER A 20 7.49 11.98 -3.58
N THR A 21 6.27 12.48 -3.58
CA THR A 21 6.01 13.91 -3.48
C THR A 21 5.90 14.27 -2.01
N ARG A 22 6.70 15.24 -1.59
CA ARG A 22 6.77 15.74 -0.22
C ARG A 22 6.11 17.11 -0.14
N PHE A 23 5.30 17.32 0.86
CA PHE A 23 4.74 18.63 1.18
C PHE A 23 4.66 18.83 2.70
N TYR A 24 4.59 20.09 3.11
CA TYR A 24 4.58 20.45 4.51
C TYR A 24 3.15 20.55 5.03
N VAL A 25 2.91 19.99 6.21
CA VAL A 25 1.64 20.10 6.94
C VAL A 25 1.64 21.39 7.75
N SER A 26 0.65 22.24 7.57
CA SER A 26 0.52 23.52 8.26
C SER A 26 -0.57 23.51 9.35
N ASN A 27 -1.60 22.66 9.19
CA ASN A 27 -2.68 22.54 10.18
C ASN A 27 -3.27 21.14 10.17
N VAL A 28 -3.79 20.73 11.31
CA VAL A 28 -4.51 19.46 11.49
C VAL A 28 -5.76 19.67 12.34
N ALA A 29 -6.81 18.91 12.04
CA ALA A 29 -8.02 18.81 12.85
C ALA A 29 -8.59 17.39 12.75
N ILE A 30 -9.27 16.92 13.78
CA ILE A 30 -10.02 15.65 13.73
C ILE A 30 -11.45 15.92 14.22
N THR A 31 -12.42 15.50 13.44
CA THR A 31 -13.84 15.56 13.81
C THR A 31 -14.49 14.23 13.49
N SER A 32 -15.12 13.60 14.48
CA SER A 32 -15.80 12.29 14.29
C SER A 32 -14.91 11.24 13.62
N ASN A 33 -13.70 11.06 14.13
CA ASN A 33 -12.68 10.15 13.60
C ASN A 33 -12.20 10.46 12.17
N LEU A 34 -12.53 11.61 11.61
CA LEU A 34 -12.03 12.06 10.32
C LEU A 34 -10.96 13.14 10.53
N ALA A 35 -9.71 12.80 10.24
CA ALA A 35 -8.61 13.74 10.28
C ALA A 35 -8.60 14.57 9.00
N THR A 36 -8.49 15.87 9.15
CA THR A 36 -8.28 16.83 8.06
C THR A 36 -6.88 17.39 8.15
N ILE A 37 -6.10 17.22 7.11
CA ILE A 37 -4.73 17.71 6.99
C ILE A 37 -4.74 18.89 6.03
N THR A 38 -4.17 20.01 6.44
CA THR A 38 -3.92 21.17 5.58
C THR A 38 -2.45 21.28 5.28
N THR A 39 -2.10 21.43 4.01
CA THR A 39 -0.73 21.60 3.55
C THR A 39 -0.43 23.08 3.25
N SER A 40 0.84 23.47 3.38
CA SER A 40 1.28 24.85 3.12
C SER A 40 1.25 25.25 1.64
N ALA A 41 1.19 24.26 0.74
CA ALA A 41 1.08 24.44 -0.70
C ALA A 41 0.25 23.29 -1.29
N SER A 42 -0.11 23.38 -2.56
CA SER A 42 -0.86 22.31 -3.24
C SER A 42 -0.10 20.98 -3.17
N HIS A 43 -0.80 19.94 -2.71
CA HIS A 43 -0.23 18.61 -2.53
C HIS A 43 -0.23 17.76 -3.83
N GLY A 44 -1.02 18.13 -4.84
CA GLY A 44 -1.07 17.41 -6.11
C GLY A 44 -1.71 16.01 -6.05
N ILE A 45 -2.30 15.62 -4.92
CA ILE A 45 -3.02 14.34 -4.81
C ILE A 45 -4.35 14.48 -5.55
N THR A 46 -4.65 13.54 -6.43
CA THR A 46 -5.87 13.58 -7.26
C THR A 46 -6.80 12.38 -7.05
N GLN A 47 -6.35 11.37 -6.27
CA GLN A 47 -7.10 10.12 -6.14
C GLN A 47 -7.30 9.75 -4.66
N VAL A 48 -8.54 9.45 -4.28
CA VAL A 48 -8.84 8.80 -2.98
C VAL A 48 -8.17 7.45 -2.89
N GLY A 49 -7.91 6.95 -1.67
CA GLY A 49 -7.15 5.73 -1.47
C GLY A 49 -5.65 5.89 -1.71
N THR A 50 -5.15 7.06 -2.16
CA THR A 50 -3.72 7.35 -2.19
C THR A 50 -3.13 7.16 -0.80
N ILE A 51 -2.03 6.41 -0.72
CA ILE A 51 -1.37 6.14 0.56
C ILE A 51 -0.43 7.30 0.87
N VAL A 52 -0.62 7.91 2.04
CA VAL A 52 0.19 9.02 2.55
C VAL A 52 0.85 8.63 3.86
N THR A 53 2.12 8.99 4.03
CA THR A 53 2.84 8.87 5.30
C THR A 53 3.07 10.27 5.88
N ILE A 54 2.62 10.49 7.11
CA ILE A 54 2.72 11.77 7.84
C ILE A 54 3.73 11.57 8.97
N GLN A 55 4.63 12.54 9.14
CA GLN A 55 5.70 12.50 10.14
C GLN A 55 5.99 13.89 10.69
N GLY A 56 6.33 13.95 11.99
CA GLY A 56 6.75 15.18 12.66
C GLY A 56 5.61 16.16 12.94
N VAL A 57 4.38 15.68 12.96
CA VAL A 57 3.20 16.47 13.35
C VAL A 57 2.90 16.25 14.84
N SER A 58 2.55 15.04 15.21
CA SER A 58 2.36 14.57 16.59
C SER A 58 2.16 13.06 16.58
N ALA A 59 2.36 12.41 17.73
CA ALA A 59 2.15 10.97 17.88
C ALA A 59 0.71 10.50 17.53
N THR A 60 -0.27 11.41 17.59
CA THR A 60 -1.67 11.14 17.24
C THR A 60 -1.93 11.18 15.73
N ILE A 61 -1.12 11.94 15.00
CA ILE A 61 -1.30 12.22 13.57
C ILE A 61 -0.27 11.44 12.74
N ASP A 62 0.92 11.23 13.28
CA ASP A 62 2.00 10.53 12.56
C ASP A 62 1.61 9.09 12.25
N GLY A 63 1.81 8.68 11.02
CA GLY A 63 1.43 7.34 10.56
C GLY A 63 1.26 7.27 9.04
N THR A 64 0.80 6.12 8.58
CA THR A 64 0.51 5.86 7.17
C THR A 64 -0.98 5.58 7.01
N TYR A 65 -1.61 6.27 6.06
CA TYR A 65 -3.06 6.28 5.89
C TYR A 65 -3.45 6.24 4.42
N ALA A 66 -4.62 5.64 4.12
CA ALA A 66 -5.27 5.81 2.82
C ALA A 66 -6.17 7.03 2.86
N ILE A 67 -6.05 7.92 1.88
CA ILE A 67 -6.82 9.16 1.80
C ILE A 67 -8.30 8.83 1.56
N ASN A 68 -9.15 9.35 2.44
CA ASN A 68 -10.60 9.20 2.37
C ASN A 68 -11.26 10.20 1.41
N SER A 69 -10.82 11.47 1.43
CA SER A 69 -11.32 12.50 0.51
C SER A 69 -10.29 13.59 0.25
N ILE A 70 -10.51 14.37 -0.80
CA ILE A 70 -9.64 15.46 -1.24
C ILE A 70 -10.51 16.70 -1.41
N PRO A 71 -10.83 17.42 -0.30
CA PRO A 71 -11.71 18.60 -0.34
C PRO A 71 -11.15 19.76 -1.18
N SER A 72 -9.84 19.91 -1.24
CA SER A 72 -9.16 20.95 -2.06
C SER A 72 -7.76 20.54 -2.46
N GLY A 73 -7.09 21.34 -3.26
CA GLY A 73 -5.68 21.12 -3.62
C GLY A 73 -4.69 21.23 -2.44
N THR A 74 -5.13 21.77 -1.31
CA THR A 74 -4.31 21.92 -0.09
C THR A 74 -4.87 21.16 1.12
N THR A 75 -5.97 20.42 0.96
CA THR A 75 -6.57 19.66 2.06
C THR A 75 -6.92 18.26 1.62
N PHE A 76 -6.60 17.29 2.47
CA PHE A 76 -7.07 15.91 2.34
C PHE A 76 -7.51 15.35 3.68
N THR A 77 -8.30 14.29 3.66
CA THR A 77 -8.79 13.63 4.88
C THR A 77 -8.42 12.15 4.89
N TYR A 78 -8.29 11.60 6.10
CA TYR A 78 -8.17 10.16 6.33
C TYR A 78 -8.89 9.75 7.61
N VAL A 79 -9.21 8.48 7.77
CA VAL A 79 -9.84 7.95 8.98
C VAL A 79 -8.80 7.79 10.08
N SER A 80 -9.07 8.41 11.23
CA SER A 80 -8.21 8.39 12.42
C SER A 80 -8.82 7.52 13.53
N ALA A 81 -7.95 6.86 14.32
CA ALA A 81 -8.38 6.19 15.55
C ALA A 81 -8.80 7.20 16.64
N THR A 82 -8.35 8.44 16.56
CA THR A 82 -8.70 9.52 17.50
C THR A 82 -10.03 10.14 17.10
N ALA A 83 -10.95 10.28 18.05
CA ALA A 83 -12.31 10.76 17.78
C ALA A 83 -12.36 12.26 17.46
N SER A 84 -11.56 13.06 18.15
CA SER A 84 -11.57 14.52 18.01
C SER A 84 -10.24 15.15 18.37
N LEU A 85 -9.84 16.13 17.59
CA LEU A 85 -8.73 17.06 17.83
C LEU A 85 -9.13 18.42 17.26
N GLY A 86 -9.13 19.46 18.08
CA GLY A 86 -9.39 20.83 17.62
C GLY A 86 -8.39 21.24 16.55
N SER A 87 -8.77 22.20 15.71
CA SER A 87 -7.88 22.74 14.67
C SER A 87 -6.59 23.27 15.32
N THR A 88 -5.46 22.70 14.93
CA THR A 88 -4.15 22.96 15.53
C THR A 88 -3.13 23.26 14.45
N ALA A 89 -2.48 24.42 14.56
CA ALA A 89 -1.34 24.74 13.69
C ALA A 89 -0.16 23.82 14.03
N VAL A 90 0.52 23.33 13.00
CA VAL A 90 1.67 22.44 13.14
C VAL A 90 2.96 23.27 13.19
N SER A 91 3.69 23.21 14.31
CA SER A 91 4.96 23.90 14.51
C SER A 91 5.89 23.06 15.42
N PRO A 92 7.11 22.70 15.00
CA PRO A 92 7.67 22.91 13.66
C PRO A 92 6.88 22.16 12.58
N VAL A 93 7.08 22.53 11.32
CA VAL A 93 6.30 22.03 10.19
C VAL A 93 6.44 20.52 10.03
N GLY A 94 5.32 19.80 10.11
CA GLY A 94 5.27 18.36 9.80
C GLY A 94 5.38 18.10 8.30
N ILE A 95 5.66 16.86 7.96
CA ILE A 95 5.85 16.42 6.57
C ILE A 95 4.83 15.36 6.24
N ALA A 96 4.16 15.49 5.12
CA ALA A 96 3.42 14.41 4.49
C ALA A 96 4.09 14.02 3.19
N THR A 97 4.25 12.72 2.99
CA THR A 97 4.87 12.15 1.80
C THR A 97 3.88 11.18 1.19
N PHE A 98 3.56 11.33 -0.07
CA PHE A 98 2.78 10.35 -0.80
C PHE A 98 3.50 9.90 -2.06
N ASN A 99 3.02 8.81 -2.58
CA ASN A 99 3.57 8.14 -3.71
C ASN A 99 2.54 8.06 -4.84
N THR A 100 2.95 8.45 -6.03
CA THR A 100 2.14 8.41 -7.24
C THR A 100 1.84 6.99 -7.75
N SER A 101 2.38 5.94 -7.15
CA SER A 101 2.09 4.57 -7.58
C SER A 101 1.01 3.84 -6.77
N THR A 102 0.14 4.56 -6.07
CA THR A 102 -1.19 4.01 -5.81
C THR A 102 -1.90 3.93 -7.14
N THR A 103 -1.95 2.74 -7.73
CA THR A 103 -2.49 2.54 -9.07
C THR A 103 -4.01 2.62 -9.11
N SER A 104 -4.67 2.43 -7.96
CA SER A 104 -6.12 2.52 -7.81
C SER A 104 -6.48 2.68 -6.33
N GLY A 105 -7.36 3.61 -6.02
CA GLY A 105 -7.90 3.81 -4.67
C GLY A 105 -9.39 4.07 -4.72
N PHE A 106 -10.12 3.55 -3.72
CA PHE A 106 -11.59 3.58 -3.68
C PHE A 106 -12.07 3.80 -2.25
N THR A 107 -13.18 4.52 -2.11
CA THR A 107 -13.93 4.56 -0.85
C THR A 107 -14.58 3.20 -0.60
N VAL A 108 -14.70 2.83 0.69
CA VAL A 108 -15.40 1.63 1.12
C VAL A 108 -16.78 2.02 1.62
N SER A 109 -17.81 1.29 1.20
CA SER A 109 -19.23 1.56 1.55
C SER A 109 -19.82 0.52 2.51
N ASN A 110 -19.36 -0.74 2.45
CA ASN A 110 -19.80 -1.81 3.34
C ASN A 110 -18.67 -2.76 3.71
N LYS A 111 -18.83 -3.42 4.85
CA LYS A 111 -17.92 -4.45 5.36
C LYS A 111 -18.69 -5.59 5.98
N VAL A 112 -18.17 -6.80 5.89
CA VAL A 112 -18.65 -8.02 6.58
C VAL A 112 -17.49 -8.96 6.84
N VAL A 113 -17.51 -9.66 7.97
CA VAL A 113 -16.62 -10.80 8.23
C VAL A 113 -17.46 -12.06 8.39
N GLN A 114 -17.10 -13.12 7.69
CA GLN A 114 -17.66 -14.47 7.87
C GLN A 114 -16.53 -15.49 7.81
N ASN A 115 -16.47 -16.39 8.80
CA ASN A 115 -15.48 -17.45 8.84
C ASN A 115 -14.04 -16.96 8.60
N TYR A 116 -13.62 -15.91 9.31
CA TYR A 116 -12.29 -15.27 9.17
C TYR A 116 -12.01 -14.63 7.80
N VAL A 117 -13.02 -14.46 6.96
CA VAL A 117 -12.92 -13.77 5.69
C VAL A 117 -13.63 -12.44 5.77
N ALA A 118 -12.88 -11.36 5.65
CA ALA A 118 -13.43 -10.03 5.47
C ALA A 118 -13.80 -9.82 4.00
N THR A 119 -14.98 -9.27 3.76
CA THR A 119 -15.40 -8.81 2.43
C THR A 119 -15.75 -7.33 2.53
N LEU A 120 -15.11 -6.52 1.71
CA LEU A 120 -15.38 -5.10 1.59
C LEU A 120 -16.09 -4.80 0.27
N THR A 121 -17.00 -3.82 0.33
CA THR A 121 -17.67 -3.26 -0.86
C THR A 121 -17.14 -1.85 -1.10
N THR A 122 -16.69 -1.58 -2.30
CA THR A 122 -16.23 -0.24 -2.73
C THR A 122 -17.38 0.57 -3.33
N GLY A 123 -17.27 1.89 -3.27
CA GLY A 123 -18.27 2.81 -3.82
C GLY A 123 -18.38 2.78 -5.35
N SER A 124 -17.41 2.21 -6.04
CA SER A 124 -17.34 2.05 -7.50
C SER A 124 -16.54 0.80 -7.86
N ALA A 125 -16.57 0.39 -9.13
CA ALA A 125 -15.80 -0.75 -9.62
C ALA A 125 -14.30 -0.54 -9.37
N HIS A 126 -13.65 -1.48 -8.66
CA HIS A 126 -12.28 -1.33 -8.16
C HIS A 126 -11.20 -1.88 -9.12
N GLY A 127 -11.54 -2.78 -10.02
CA GLY A 127 -10.57 -3.38 -10.93
C GLY A 127 -9.45 -4.20 -10.25
N PHE A 128 -9.63 -4.60 -8.98
CA PHE A 128 -8.68 -5.47 -8.29
C PHE A 128 -8.76 -6.90 -8.83
N SER A 129 -7.68 -7.62 -8.63
CA SER A 129 -7.56 -9.05 -8.95
C SER A 129 -7.17 -9.83 -7.70
N VAL A 130 -7.45 -11.14 -7.71
CA VAL A 130 -6.91 -12.04 -6.70
C VAL A 130 -5.38 -11.92 -6.67
N ASN A 131 -4.80 -11.93 -5.48
CA ASN A 131 -3.39 -11.71 -5.18
C ASN A 131 -2.91 -10.25 -5.24
N ASP A 132 -3.76 -9.29 -5.58
CA ASP A 132 -3.38 -7.89 -5.39
C ASP A 132 -3.12 -7.59 -3.91
N MET A 133 -2.15 -6.71 -3.67
CA MET A 133 -1.84 -6.20 -2.34
C MET A 133 -2.51 -4.84 -2.16
N VAL A 134 -3.24 -4.69 -1.05
CA VAL A 134 -3.97 -3.45 -0.75
C VAL A 134 -3.65 -2.94 0.65
N PHE A 135 -3.83 -1.64 0.82
CA PHE A 135 -3.90 -0.93 2.10
C PHE A 135 -5.36 -0.61 2.40
N VAL A 136 -5.87 -1.05 3.53
CA VAL A 136 -7.25 -0.75 3.99
C VAL A 136 -7.18 0.17 5.20
N ASN A 137 -7.91 1.27 5.16
CA ASN A 137 -8.09 2.19 6.29
C ASN A 137 -9.54 2.65 6.35
N ILE A 138 -10.34 1.99 7.16
CA ILE A 138 -11.76 2.28 7.39
C ILE A 138 -12.07 2.59 8.85
N GLY A 139 -11.03 2.70 9.70
CA GLY A 139 -11.17 2.99 11.13
C GLY A 139 -11.67 1.81 11.96
N ASP A 140 -11.48 0.59 11.48
CA ASP A 140 -11.86 -0.64 12.17
C ASP A 140 -10.69 -1.63 12.17
N THR A 141 -10.12 -1.86 13.36
CA THR A 141 -8.91 -2.67 13.54
C THR A 141 -9.06 -4.13 13.09
N ILE A 142 -10.28 -4.64 12.92
CA ILE A 142 -10.53 -5.98 12.36
C ILE A 142 -10.21 -6.00 10.86
N TYR A 143 -10.48 -4.91 10.18
CA TYR A 143 -10.38 -4.80 8.73
C TYR A 143 -9.13 -4.05 8.26
N ASP A 144 -8.64 -3.11 9.08
CA ASP A 144 -7.53 -2.22 8.70
C ASP A 144 -6.20 -2.96 8.63
N GLY A 145 -5.41 -2.65 7.64
CA GLY A 145 -4.08 -3.21 7.46
C GLY A 145 -3.31 -2.64 6.28
N THR A 146 -1.99 -2.76 6.34
CA THR A 146 -1.07 -2.10 5.41
C THR A 146 -0.58 -2.99 4.26
N GLN A 147 -0.75 -4.31 4.37
CA GLN A 147 -0.24 -5.28 3.39
C GLN A 147 -1.20 -6.47 3.34
N ILE A 148 -2.39 -6.20 2.85
CA ILE A 148 -3.46 -7.17 2.77
C ILE A 148 -3.46 -7.78 1.37
N GLN A 149 -3.39 -9.11 1.29
CA GLN A 149 -3.53 -9.85 0.06
C GLN A 149 -5.00 -10.18 -0.21
N ILE A 150 -5.48 -9.84 -1.39
CA ILE A 150 -6.83 -10.19 -1.85
C ILE A 150 -6.87 -11.69 -2.20
N ILE A 151 -7.78 -12.42 -1.56
CA ILE A 151 -7.96 -13.86 -1.80
C ILE A 151 -9.12 -14.17 -2.75
N ALA A 152 -10.07 -13.25 -2.87
CA ALA A 152 -11.21 -13.39 -3.78
C ALA A 152 -11.73 -12.03 -4.25
N VAL A 153 -12.30 -12.02 -5.45
CA VAL A 153 -12.99 -10.86 -6.05
C VAL A 153 -14.40 -11.34 -6.46
N PRO A 154 -15.37 -11.35 -5.53
CA PRO A 154 -16.71 -11.85 -5.80
C PRO A 154 -17.47 -11.05 -6.84
N SER A 155 -17.20 -9.74 -6.95
CA SER A 155 -17.79 -8.86 -7.96
C SER A 155 -16.85 -7.71 -8.32
N THR A 156 -17.23 -6.87 -9.26
CA THR A 156 -16.45 -5.67 -9.64
C THR A 156 -16.32 -4.64 -8.52
N THR A 157 -17.20 -4.69 -7.51
CA THR A 157 -17.20 -3.78 -6.36
C THR A 157 -16.90 -4.46 -5.03
N THR A 158 -16.67 -5.78 -4.99
CA THR A 158 -16.37 -6.50 -3.75
C THR A 158 -15.08 -7.30 -3.86
N PHE A 159 -14.29 -7.25 -2.80
CA PHE A 159 -13.09 -8.07 -2.66
C PHE A 159 -12.99 -8.63 -1.23
N SER A 160 -12.27 -9.73 -1.07
CA SER A 160 -12.16 -10.44 0.20
C SER A 160 -10.72 -10.78 0.54
N TYR A 161 -10.43 -10.83 1.85
CA TYR A 161 -9.13 -11.18 2.42
C TYR A 161 -9.28 -11.84 3.79
N ILE A 162 -8.21 -12.45 4.30
CA ILE A 162 -8.20 -13.13 5.60
C ILE A 162 -8.02 -12.11 6.74
N VAL A 163 -8.80 -12.31 7.81
CA VAL A 163 -8.70 -11.59 9.09
C VAL A 163 -8.59 -12.57 10.24
N THR A 164 -8.20 -12.11 11.43
CA THR A 164 -8.02 -12.96 12.61
C THR A 164 -9.29 -13.15 13.44
N THR A 165 -10.36 -12.43 13.10
CA THR A 165 -11.61 -12.39 13.87
C THR A 165 -12.74 -13.05 13.09
N GLN A 166 -13.57 -13.84 13.79
CA GLN A 166 -14.81 -14.39 13.25
C GLN A 166 -15.99 -13.60 13.82
N THR A 167 -16.59 -12.73 13.05
CA THR A 167 -17.85 -12.05 13.40
C THR A 167 -18.66 -11.83 12.14
N GLY A 168 -19.98 -11.76 12.25
CA GLY A 168 -20.75 -11.90 11.09
C GLY A 168 -21.95 -10.99 10.88
N SER A 169 -21.82 -9.68 10.72
CA SER A 169 -22.91 -8.89 10.14
C SER A 169 -22.37 -7.88 9.13
N THR A 170 -23.14 -7.65 8.06
CA THR A 170 -22.84 -6.58 7.12
C THR A 170 -23.10 -5.25 7.81
N THR A 171 -22.12 -4.37 7.78
CA THR A 171 -22.18 -3.04 8.38
C THR A 171 -21.79 -1.98 7.36
N ALA A 172 -22.58 -0.92 7.27
CA ALA A 172 -22.25 0.24 6.44
C ALA A 172 -20.95 0.90 6.93
N VAL A 173 -20.12 1.33 5.99
CA VAL A 173 -18.92 2.12 6.22
C VAL A 173 -19.20 3.52 5.71
N THR A 174 -19.21 4.50 6.62
CA THR A 174 -19.53 5.91 6.29
C THR A 174 -18.30 6.69 5.85
N GLN A 175 -17.12 6.21 6.21
CA GLN A 175 -15.84 6.83 5.85
C GLN A 175 -14.73 5.78 5.84
N GLY A 176 -13.81 5.92 4.91
CA GLY A 176 -12.66 5.04 4.77
C GLY A 176 -12.38 4.67 3.32
N ALA A 177 -11.16 4.24 3.08
CA ALA A 177 -10.67 3.97 1.75
C ALA A 177 -9.77 2.75 1.72
N VAL A 178 -9.64 2.18 0.53
CA VAL A 178 -8.67 1.17 0.17
C VAL A 178 -7.79 1.70 -0.97
N GLY A 179 -6.50 1.46 -0.89
CA GLY A 179 -5.53 1.76 -1.95
C GLY A 179 -4.81 0.50 -2.41
N LYS A 180 -4.63 0.32 -3.71
CA LYS A 180 -3.84 -0.78 -4.26
C LYS A 180 -2.37 -0.37 -4.35
N TYR A 181 -1.48 -1.24 -3.88
CA TYR A 181 -0.05 -1.09 -4.15
C TYR A 181 0.25 -1.40 -5.62
N GLY A 182 1.18 -0.64 -6.20
CA GLY A 182 1.68 -0.92 -7.54
C GLY A 182 2.42 -2.26 -7.59
N ALA A 183 2.23 -3.00 -8.66
CA ALA A 183 3.06 -4.18 -8.93
C ALA A 183 4.49 -3.74 -9.28
N GLY A 184 5.49 -4.41 -8.71
CA GLY A 184 6.90 -4.12 -9.01
C GLY A 184 7.30 -4.53 -10.42
N TYR A 185 6.71 -5.60 -10.93
CA TYR A 185 6.95 -6.14 -12.28
C TYR A 185 5.80 -7.05 -12.69
N THR A 186 5.41 -6.98 -13.93
CA THR A 186 4.43 -7.90 -14.54
C THR A 186 5.03 -8.51 -15.80
N THR A 187 5.02 -9.83 -15.92
CA THR A 187 5.43 -10.52 -17.16
C THR A 187 4.36 -10.23 -18.23
N SER A 188 4.70 -9.49 -19.29
CA SER A 188 3.69 -9.04 -20.26
C SER A 188 3.36 -10.09 -21.34
N SER A 189 4.35 -10.52 -22.10
CA SER A 189 4.14 -11.38 -23.27
C SER A 189 4.99 -12.64 -23.28
N THR A 190 5.87 -12.81 -22.31
CA THR A 190 6.83 -13.92 -22.25
C THR A 190 6.91 -14.53 -20.86
N ASN A 191 7.22 -15.80 -20.79
CA ASN A 191 7.59 -16.43 -19.53
C ASN A 191 8.87 -15.81 -18.98
N THR A 192 9.00 -15.74 -17.67
CA THR A 192 10.14 -15.12 -17.02
C THR A 192 10.72 -16.08 -15.97
N ILE A 193 12.03 -16.17 -15.91
CA ILE A 193 12.74 -16.86 -14.82
C ILE A 193 13.37 -15.79 -13.93
N VAL A 194 12.91 -15.68 -12.70
CA VAL A 194 13.53 -14.81 -11.68
C VAL A 194 14.76 -15.54 -11.14
N THR A 195 15.92 -14.90 -11.22
CA THR A 195 17.19 -15.50 -10.80
C THR A 195 17.73 -14.91 -9.52
N ASN A 196 17.46 -13.62 -9.28
CA ASN A 196 17.98 -12.95 -8.10
C ASN A 196 17.05 -11.79 -7.67
N ILE A 197 16.87 -11.65 -6.36
CA ILE A 197 16.22 -10.50 -5.76
C ILE A 197 17.15 -9.95 -4.67
N VAL A 198 17.42 -8.66 -4.72
CA VAL A 198 18.23 -7.94 -3.74
C VAL A 198 17.34 -6.93 -3.00
N VAL A 199 17.32 -7.01 -1.68
CA VAL A 199 16.63 -6.05 -0.81
C VAL A 199 17.65 -5.29 0.01
N ALA A 200 17.70 -3.97 -0.12
CA ALA A 200 18.65 -3.12 0.59
C ALA A 200 17.90 -2.10 1.47
N ASN A 201 18.12 -2.16 2.78
CA ASN A 201 17.64 -1.18 3.73
C ASN A 201 18.69 -0.07 3.88
N LYS A 202 18.35 1.15 3.46
CA LYS A 202 19.22 2.33 3.57
C LYS A 202 18.91 3.20 4.80
N THR A 203 18.08 2.71 5.71
CA THR A 203 17.76 3.43 6.95
C THR A 203 18.68 3.03 8.10
N ALA A 204 18.80 3.91 9.08
CA ALA A 204 19.52 3.64 10.33
C ALA A 204 18.69 2.79 11.33
N ALA A 205 17.53 2.29 10.94
CA ALA A 205 16.65 1.45 11.75
C ALA A 205 16.31 0.15 11.01
N SER A 206 15.99 -0.90 11.75
CA SER A 206 15.43 -2.12 11.15
C SER A 206 14.10 -1.82 10.48
N GLN A 207 13.85 -2.43 9.33
CA GLN A 207 12.63 -2.31 8.55
C GLN A 207 12.05 -3.71 8.27
N THR A 208 10.79 -3.76 7.88
CA THR A 208 10.19 -5.00 7.37
C THR A 208 9.96 -4.90 5.87
N PHE A 209 9.97 -6.04 5.19
CA PHE A 209 9.65 -6.12 3.77
C PHE A 209 8.91 -7.42 3.44
N SER A 210 8.21 -7.42 2.32
CA SER A 210 7.57 -8.61 1.77
C SER A 210 7.85 -8.69 0.27
N ILE A 211 8.02 -9.90 -0.24
CA ILE A 211 8.18 -10.20 -1.66
C ILE A 211 7.27 -11.37 -2.00
N CYS A 212 6.40 -11.17 -2.98
CA CYS A 212 5.47 -12.18 -3.45
C CYS A 212 5.62 -12.39 -4.95
N LEU A 213 5.68 -13.66 -5.36
CA LEU A 213 5.72 -14.10 -6.75
C LEU A 213 4.38 -14.75 -7.07
N ASP A 214 3.64 -14.20 -8.02
CA ASP A 214 2.30 -14.68 -8.41
C ASP A 214 1.36 -14.87 -7.20
N GLY A 215 1.41 -13.93 -6.25
CA GLY A 215 0.58 -13.95 -5.05
C GLY A 215 1.08 -14.86 -3.91
N LEU A 216 2.14 -15.65 -4.14
CA LEU A 216 2.78 -16.44 -3.09
C LEU A 216 4.00 -15.70 -2.56
N CYS A 217 3.99 -15.35 -1.28
CA CYS A 217 5.09 -14.63 -0.68
C CYS A 217 6.24 -15.56 -0.33
N ILE A 218 7.41 -15.28 -0.90
CA ILE A 218 8.68 -15.93 -0.57
C ILE A 218 9.37 -15.26 0.63
N ALA A 219 8.97 -14.02 0.93
CA ALA A 219 9.29 -13.29 2.15
C ALA A 219 8.03 -12.52 2.58
N TYR A 220 7.62 -12.63 3.84
CA TYR A 220 6.43 -11.96 4.35
C TYR A 220 6.75 -11.29 5.68
N GLN A 221 6.71 -9.94 5.70
CA GLN A 221 7.06 -9.12 6.86
C GLN A 221 8.43 -9.48 7.48
N GLU A 222 9.37 -9.92 6.64
CA GLU A 222 10.72 -10.23 7.07
C GLU A 222 11.47 -8.98 7.53
N THR A 223 12.23 -9.13 8.61
CA THR A 223 13.01 -8.03 9.16
C THR A 223 14.35 -7.92 8.43
N ILE A 224 14.66 -6.72 7.96
CA ILE A 224 15.98 -6.37 7.45
C ILE A 224 16.63 -5.33 8.38
N ALA A 225 17.82 -5.63 8.89
CA ALA A 225 18.53 -4.76 9.81
C ALA A 225 18.88 -3.41 9.17
N ALA A 226 19.19 -2.42 10.02
CA ALA A 226 19.65 -1.10 9.58
C ALA A 226 20.88 -1.23 8.66
N ASN A 227 20.91 -0.46 7.56
CA ASN A 227 22.01 -0.39 6.60
C ASN A 227 22.44 -1.76 6.05
N SER A 228 21.53 -2.72 5.96
CA SER A 228 21.80 -4.10 5.52
C SER A 228 21.23 -4.41 4.16
N THR A 229 21.74 -5.48 3.55
CA THR A 229 21.25 -6.01 2.27
C THR A 229 21.04 -7.51 2.40
N VAL A 230 19.91 -7.98 1.89
CA VAL A 230 19.55 -9.41 1.80
C VAL A 230 19.46 -9.80 0.34
N PHE A 231 19.95 -11.01 0.02
CA PHE A 231 19.95 -11.57 -1.32
C PHE A 231 19.10 -12.84 -1.34
N PHE A 232 18.24 -12.96 -2.35
CA PHE A 232 17.50 -14.17 -2.66
C PHE A 232 17.97 -14.69 -4.01
N ASP A 233 18.73 -15.78 -3.99
CA ASP A 233 19.10 -16.50 -5.20
C ASP A 233 17.99 -17.51 -5.52
N LEU A 234 17.36 -17.35 -6.67
CA LEU A 234 16.18 -18.08 -7.08
C LEU A 234 16.37 -18.70 -8.47
N LYS A 235 15.51 -19.67 -8.78
CA LYS A 235 15.25 -20.13 -10.14
C LYS A 235 13.75 -20.34 -10.31
N GLN A 236 12.99 -19.24 -10.10
CA GLN A 236 11.54 -19.28 -10.09
C GLN A 236 10.97 -18.87 -11.43
N ALA A 237 10.27 -19.79 -12.08
CA ALA A 237 9.55 -19.50 -13.32
C ALA A 237 8.24 -18.78 -13.01
N LEU A 238 7.97 -17.72 -13.75
CA LEU A 238 6.69 -16.99 -13.77
C LEU A 238 6.11 -17.05 -15.18
N ALA A 239 4.89 -17.53 -15.28
CA ALA A 239 4.16 -17.56 -16.54
C ALA A 239 3.79 -16.13 -17.00
N THR A 240 3.43 -16.00 -18.27
CA THR A 240 2.96 -14.75 -18.87
C THR A 240 1.81 -14.15 -18.06
N GLY A 241 1.86 -12.85 -17.84
CA GLY A 241 0.83 -12.09 -17.11
C GLY A 241 0.91 -12.19 -15.58
N LYS A 242 1.87 -12.95 -15.05
CA LYS A 242 2.08 -13.10 -13.60
C LYS A 242 2.90 -11.94 -13.04
N MET A 243 2.73 -11.66 -11.76
CA MET A 243 3.31 -10.48 -11.12
C MET A 243 4.34 -10.82 -10.05
N ILE A 244 5.35 -9.97 -9.96
CA ILE A 244 6.22 -9.88 -8.79
C ILE A 244 5.81 -8.62 -8.03
N MET A 245 5.46 -8.79 -6.77
CA MET A 245 5.09 -7.70 -5.88
C MET A 245 6.06 -7.61 -4.73
N GLY A 246 6.26 -6.40 -4.22
CA GLY A 246 7.03 -6.18 -3.02
C GLY A 246 6.48 -5.00 -2.24
N SER A 247 6.69 -5.03 -0.94
CA SER A 247 6.37 -3.95 -0.04
C SER A 247 7.41 -3.87 1.08
N ALA A 248 7.55 -2.72 1.70
CA ALA A 248 8.40 -2.52 2.87
C ALA A 248 7.85 -1.42 3.77
N SER A 249 8.26 -1.41 5.04
CA SER A 249 7.85 -0.41 6.03
C SER A 249 8.51 0.96 5.85
N SER A 250 9.46 1.09 4.91
CA SER A 250 10.15 2.35 4.62
C SER A 250 10.41 2.53 3.12
N PRO A 251 10.26 3.75 2.56
CA PRO A 251 10.59 4.05 1.16
C PRO A 251 12.10 3.99 0.86
N LEU A 252 12.93 3.89 1.89
CA LEU A 252 14.39 3.75 1.74
C LEU A 252 14.83 2.28 1.73
N VAL A 253 13.91 1.34 1.75
CA VAL A 253 14.17 -0.06 1.39
C VAL A 253 14.05 -0.18 -0.12
N ASN A 254 15.08 -0.62 -0.80
CA ASN A 254 15.10 -0.79 -2.25
C ASN A 254 15.05 -2.27 -2.63
N ILE A 255 14.30 -2.60 -3.65
CA ILE A 255 14.24 -3.95 -4.21
C ILE A 255 14.71 -3.93 -5.66
N HIS A 256 15.62 -4.83 -5.99
CA HIS A 256 16.10 -5.09 -7.33
C HIS A 256 15.77 -6.52 -7.70
N ILE A 257 15.18 -6.74 -8.86
CA ILE A 257 14.78 -8.04 -9.34
C ILE A 257 15.44 -8.29 -10.70
N SER A 258 16.18 -9.36 -10.79
CA SER A 258 16.88 -9.79 -12.00
C SER A 258 16.41 -11.16 -12.47
N GLY A 259 16.46 -11.42 -13.76
CA GLY A 259 16.02 -12.67 -14.32
C GLY A 259 16.28 -12.78 -15.82
N MET A 260 15.56 -13.67 -16.44
CA MET A 260 15.61 -13.91 -17.90
C MET A 260 14.19 -14.01 -18.45
N THR A 261 13.95 -13.39 -19.58
CA THR A 261 12.76 -13.67 -20.39
C THR A 261 13.01 -14.87 -21.28
N VAL A 262 12.03 -15.74 -21.39
CA VAL A 262 12.09 -16.99 -22.17
C VAL A 262 11.03 -16.90 -23.27
N ASN A 263 11.49 -16.83 -24.51
CA ASN A 263 10.63 -16.74 -25.71
C ASN A 263 10.45 -18.12 -26.34
#